data_822f773c78300488f5dea4644d392016
#
_entry.id   822f773c78300488f5dea4644d392016
#
_cell.length_a   1.000
_cell.length_b   1.000
_cell.length_c   1.000
_cell.angle_alpha   90.00
_cell.angle_beta   90.00
_cell.angle_gamma   90.00
#
_symmetry.space_group_name_H-M   'P 1'
#
loop_
_entity.id
_entity.type
_entity.pdbx_description
1 polymer ?
#
loop_
_entity_poly.entity_id
_entity_poly.type
_entity_poly.pdbx_seq_one_letter_code
_entity_poly.pdbx_strand_id
1 'polypeptide(L)'
;MQNRVAALLLDGHPDLAARAGADGSHLCGIEALGNAIATLKPARIAGCGGLETRHEAMVAAEAGADYVMCGDPDTRGDRPAFEAIAQRVAWWAEVFEIPCVGFAATLDEVEPLDAAGADFIAMGDCVFGAGHGAAAAVADAARRLAIAETVA
;
A
#
# COMPACT_ATOMS: atom_id res chain seq x y z
N MET A 1 -4.65 -21.10 4.86
CA MET A 1 -4.43 -20.30 3.65
C MET A 1 -2.97 -19.84 3.45
N GLN A 2 -2.05 -20.29 4.28
CA GLN A 2 -0.64 -19.82 4.31
C GLN A 2 0.35 -20.63 3.44
N ASN A 3 -0.11 -21.35 2.44
CA ASN A 3 0.80 -22.09 1.54
C ASN A 3 1.05 -21.38 0.20
N ARG A 4 0.79 -20.09 0.12
CA ARG A 4 1.12 -19.23 -1.03
C ARG A 4 1.92 -18.04 -0.53
N VAL A 5 2.79 -17.52 -1.37
CA VAL A 5 3.70 -16.38 -1.11
C VAL A 5 2.90 -15.05 -1.03
N ALA A 6 1.92 -14.98 -0.14
CA ALA A 6 1.10 -13.79 0.08
C ALA A 6 0.96 -13.56 1.59
N ALA A 7 1.28 -12.34 2.03
CA ALA A 7 1.04 -11.90 3.40
C ALA A 7 -0.42 -11.49 3.59
N LEU A 8 -0.98 -11.83 4.75
CA LEU A 8 -2.30 -11.38 5.17
C LEU A 8 -2.16 -10.27 6.22
N LEU A 9 -2.61 -9.08 5.88
CA LEU A 9 -2.63 -7.93 6.79
C LEU A 9 -4.07 -7.60 7.17
N LEU A 10 -4.30 -7.26 8.44
CA LEU A 10 -5.59 -6.78 8.91
C LEU A 10 -5.60 -5.24 8.91
N ASP A 11 -6.60 -4.65 8.29
CA ASP A 11 -6.76 -3.21 8.24
C ASP A 11 -7.29 -2.67 9.57
N GLY A 12 -6.52 -1.81 10.24
CA GLY A 12 -6.90 -1.14 11.49
C GLY A 12 -7.04 -2.04 12.72
N HIS A 13 -6.64 -3.33 12.64
CA HIS A 13 -6.85 -4.28 13.74
C HIS A 13 -5.57 -4.99 14.21
N PRO A 14 -4.59 -4.26 14.77
CA PRO A 14 -3.30 -4.84 15.17
C PRO A 14 -3.44 -5.91 16.27
N ASP A 15 -4.36 -5.73 17.22
CA ASP A 15 -4.59 -6.69 18.31
C ASP A 15 -5.15 -8.02 17.83
N LEU A 16 -5.91 -8.00 16.73
CA LEU A 16 -6.45 -9.21 16.13
C LEU A 16 -5.43 -9.94 15.26
N ALA A 17 -4.43 -9.26 14.73
CA ALA A 17 -3.43 -9.85 13.84
C ALA A 17 -2.75 -11.06 14.49
N ALA A 18 -2.35 -10.95 15.77
CA ALA A 18 -1.76 -12.06 16.52
C ALA A 18 -2.72 -13.23 16.71
N ARG A 19 -3.97 -12.95 17.07
CA ARG A 19 -4.99 -13.94 17.38
C ARG A 19 -5.52 -14.66 16.14
N ALA A 20 -5.59 -13.96 15.02
CA ALA A 20 -6.06 -14.49 13.74
C ALA A 20 -4.96 -15.22 12.95
N GLY A 21 -3.71 -15.17 13.40
CA GLY A 21 -2.58 -15.72 12.65
C GLY A 21 -2.27 -14.93 11.37
N ALA A 22 -2.59 -13.64 11.36
CA ALA A 22 -2.23 -12.74 10.27
C ALA A 22 -0.76 -12.32 10.37
N ASP A 23 -0.17 -11.96 9.22
CA ASP A 23 1.23 -11.58 9.12
C ASP A 23 1.50 -10.16 9.63
N GLY A 24 0.46 -9.33 9.75
CA GLY A 24 0.57 -7.98 10.25
C GLY A 24 -0.72 -7.17 10.20
N SER A 25 -0.58 -5.85 10.27
CA SER A 25 -1.70 -4.92 10.14
C SER A 25 -1.31 -3.70 9.29
N HIS A 26 -2.28 -3.21 8.52
CA HIS A 26 -2.22 -1.91 7.87
C HIS A 26 -2.88 -0.87 8.77
N LEU A 27 -2.24 0.28 8.94
CA LEU A 27 -2.65 1.31 9.87
C LEU A 27 -2.81 2.64 9.13
N CYS A 28 -3.82 3.40 9.48
CA CYS A 28 -4.10 4.70 8.87
C CYS A 28 -3.61 5.83 9.78
N GLY A 29 -2.56 6.50 9.34
CA GLY A 29 -1.95 7.64 10.04
C GLY A 29 -0.91 7.29 11.09
N ILE A 30 -0.11 8.28 11.44
CA ILE A 30 1.05 8.16 12.35
C ILE A 30 0.61 7.77 13.77
N GLU A 31 -0.50 8.30 14.25
CA GLU A 31 -1.01 8.02 15.59
C GLU A 31 -1.39 6.54 15.73
N ALA A 32 -2.14 6.00 14.77
CA ALA A 32 -2.51 4.59 14.74
C ALA A 32 -1.28 3.68 14.67
N LEU A 33 -0.28 4.04 13.86
CA LEU A 33 0.99 3.32 13.79
C LEU A 33 1.71 3.35 15.15
N GLY A 34 1.87 4.52 15.75
CA GLY A 34 2.56 4.68 17.04
C GLY A 34 1.94 3.84 18.15
N ASN A 35 0.62 3.77 18.21
CA ASN A 35 -0.12 2.97 19.17
C ASN A 35 0.01 1.45 18.96
N ALA A 36 0.20 1.02 17.71
CA ALA A 36 0.22 -0.39 17.32
C ALA A 36 1.63 -1.00 17.24
N ILE A 37 2.66 -0.18 17.08
CA ILE A 37 4.01 -0.65 16.76
C ILE A 37 4.55 -1.66 17.77
N ALA A 38 4.35 -1.42 19.07
CA ALA A 38 4.81 -2.30 20.14
C ALA A 38 4.09 -3.67 20.15
N THR A 39 2.85 -3.72 19.64
CA THR A 39 2.07 -4.96 19.53
C THR A 39 2.51 -5.78 18.31
N LEU A 40 2.90 -5.13 17.23
CA LEU A 40 3.25 -5.77 15.96
C LEU A 40 4.73 -6.17 15.90
N LYS A 41 5.64 -5.33 16.37
CA LYS A 41 7.08 -5.56 16.26
C LYS A 41 7.64 -6.45 17.37
N PRO A 42 8.70 -7.23 17.08
CA PRO A 42 9.34 -7.41 15.76
C PRO A 42 8.71 -8.52 14.90
N ALA A 43 7.69 -9.20 15.40
CA ALA A 43 7.20 -10.46 14.83
C ALA A 43 6.25 -10.29 13.63
N ARG A 44 5.69 -9.09 13.43
CA ARG A 44 4.64 -8.84 12.44
C ARG A 44 4.89 -7.57 11.64
N ILE A 45 4.32 -7.54 10.45
CA ILE A 45 4.37 -6.40 9.52
C ILE A 45 3.49 -5.26 10.05
N ALA A 46 4.05 -4.06 10.09
CA ALA A 46 3.36 -2.82 10.38
C ALA A 46 3.38 -1.91 9.14
N GLY A 47 2.28 -1.86 8.39
CA GLY A 47 2.13 -0.95 7.26
C GLY A 47 1.46 0.36 7.66
N CYS A 48 1.77 1.46 6.99
CA CYS A 48 1.16 2.76 7.25
C CYS A 48 0.69 3.45 5.97
N GLY A 49 -0.60 3.81 5.94
CA GLY A 49 -1.24 4.66 4.95
C GLY A 49 -1.87 5.89 5.60
N GLY A 50 -2.74 6.60 4.87
CA GLY A 50 -3.33 7.84 5.36
C GLY A 50 -2.32 8.96 5.59
N LEU A 51 -1.23 8.97 4.81
CA LEU A 51 -0.12 9.92 4.95
C LEU A 51 -0.31 11.05 3.93
N GLU A 52 -0.59 12.26 4.42
CA GLU A 52 -0.92 13.40 3.57
C GLU A 52 0.33 14.15 3.07
N THR A 53 1.44 14.07 3.81
CA THR A 53 2.67 14.80 3.53
C THR A 53 3.89 13.89 3.42
N ARG A 54 4.96 14.39 2.77
CA ARG A 54 6.26 13.73 2.77
C ARG A 54 6.84 13.57 4.17
N HIS A 55 6.62 14.57 5.03
CA HIS A 55 7.08 14.55 6.41
C HIS A 55 6.42 13.42 7.19
N GLU A 56 5.11 13.23 7.04
CA GLU A 56 4.39 12.12 7.70
C GLU A 56 4.90 10.76 7.25
N ALA A 57 5.18 10.59 5.97
CA ALA A 57 5.77 9.35 5.46
C ALA A 57 7.15 9.07 6.09
N MET A 58 7.99 10.11 6.25
CA MET A 58 9.28 10.00 6.94
C MET A 58 9.10 9.61 8.40
N VAL A 59 8.18 10.26 9.11
CA VAL A 59 7.88 9.96 10.53
C VAL A 59 7.37 8.53 10.70
N ALA A 60 6.51 8.06 9.79
CA ALA A 60 6.03 6.67 9.82
C ALA A 60 7.18 5.67 9.63
N ALA A 61 8.09 5.94 8.71
CA ALA A 61 9.28 5.12 8.48
C ALA A 61 10.20 5.09 9.71
N GLU A 62 10.48 6.25 10.31
CA GLU A 62 11.30 6.37 11.53
C GLU A 62 10.64 5.68 12.74
N ALA A 63 9.31 5.68 12.81
CA ALA A 63 8.56 4.96 13.83
C ALA A 63 8.60 3.44 13.68
N GLY A 64 9.10 2.90 12.56
CA GLY A 64 9.29 1.48 12.31
C GLY A 64 8.23 0.84 11.41
N ALA A 65 7.57 1.61 10.56
CA ALA A 65 6.74 1.04 9.49
C ALA A 65 7.58 0.18 8.54
N ASP A 66 7.06 -0.98 8.12
CA ASP A 66 7.72 -1.83 7.14
C ASP A 66 7.44 -1.41 5.70
N TYR A 67 6.38 -0.65 5.48
CA TYR A 67 6.08 0.04 4.24
C TYR A 67 5.23 1.27 4.47
N VAL A 68 5.28 2.21 3.55
CA VAL A 68 4.38 3.36 3.48
C VAL A 68 3.46 3.23 2.27
N MET A 69 2.20 3.67 2.41
CA MET A 69 1.25 3.71 1.30
C MET A 69 0.97 5.17 0.92
N CYS A 70 0.95 5.45 -0.38
CA CYS A 70 0.64 6.74 -0.95
C CYS A 70 -0.60 6.67 -1.82
N GLY A 71 -1.52 7.62 -1.62
CA GLY A 71 -2.67 7.81 -2.49
C GLY A 71 -3.92 7.02 -2.12
N ASP A 72 -3.92 6.34 -0.99
CA ASP A 72 -5.12 5.77 -0.39
C ASP A 72 -6.12 6.89 -0.02
N PRO A 73 -7.43 6.67 -0.22
CA PRO A 73 -8.44 7.65 0.14
C PRO A 73 -8.53 7.81 1.67
N ASP A 74 -8.89 9.01 2.10
CA ASP A 74 -9.21 9.27 3.50
C ASP A 74 -10.55 8.62 3.90
N THR A 75 -10.97 8.82 5.15
CA THR A 75 -12.23 8.28 5.69
C THR A 75 -13.49 8.80 5.00
N ARG A 76 -13.38 9.87 4.20
CA ARG A 76 -14.45 10.46 3.40
C ARG A 76 -14.40 9.99 1.94
N GLY A 77 -13.36 9.27 1.56
CA GLY A 77 -13.11 8.83 0.19
C GLY A 77 -12.33 9.85 -0.66
N ASP A 78 -11.87 10.93 -0.03
CA ASP A 78 -11.07 11.95 -0.72
C ASP A 78 -9.60 11.51 -0.83
N ARG A 79 -8.97 11.81 -1.96
CA ARG A 79 -7.55 11.56 -2.19
C ARG A 79 -6.91 12.70 -2.99
N PRO A 80 -5.58 12.88 -2.91
CA PRO A 80 -4.87 13.84 -3.74
C PRO A 80 -5.02 13.56 -5.24
N ALA A 81 -4.76 14.57 -6.08
CA ALA A 81 -4.68 14.38 -7.52
C ALA A 81 -3.60 13.33 -7.86
N PHE A 82 -3.87 12.52 -8.88
CA PHE A 82 -3.00 11.39 -9.24
C PHE A 82 -1.54 11.80 -9.50
N GLU A 83 -1.32 12.95 -10.15
CA GLU A 83 0.02 13.48 -10.41
C GLU A 83 0.81 13.75 -9.11
N ALA A 84 0.14 14.23 -8.07
CA ALA A 84 0.75 14.46 -6.77
C ALA A 84 1.11 13.14 -6.07
N ILE A 85 0.31 12.10 -6.24
CA ILE A 85 0.57 10.76 -5.75
C ILE A 85 1.79 10.17 -6.46
N ALA A 86 1.81 10.18 -7.80
CA ALA A 86 2.92 9.67 -8.59
C ALA A 86 4.24 10.37 -8.28
N GLN A 87 4.22 11.71 -8.13
CA GLN A 87 5.40 12.47 -7.70
C GLN A 87 5.89 12.10 -6.30
N ARG A 88 5.00 11.80 -5.37
CA ARG A 88 5.37 11.36 -4.03
C ARG A 88 6.00 9.98 -4.04
N VAL A 89 5.41 9.04 -4.80
CA VAL A 89 5.96 7.70 -5.01
C VAL A 89 7.35 7.78 -5.61
N ALA A 90 7.54 8.54 -6.70
CA ALA A 90 8.84 8.71 -7.36
C ALA A 90 9.90 9.30 -6.41
N TRP A 91 9.52 10.33 -5.66
CA TRP A 91 10.43 10.90 -4.66
C TRP A 91 10.80 9.91 -3.57
N TRP A 92 9.84 9.10 -3.08
CA TRP A 92 10.11 8.10 -2.05
C TRP A 92 11.05 7.01 -2.57
N ALA A 93 10.80 6.49 -3.76
CA ALA A 93 11.61 5.45 -4.40
C ALA A 93 13.07 5.86 -4.62
N GLU A 94 13.32 7.17 -4.86
CA GLU A 94 14.70 7.69 -5.02
C GLU A 94 15.45 7.86 -3.69
N VAL A 95 14.74 8.10 -2.58
CA VAL A 95 15.36 8.57 -1.33
C VAL A 95 15.39 7.53 -0.24
N PHE A 96 14.42 6.60 -0.22
CA PHE A 96 14.23 5.66 0.87
C PHE A 96 14.30 4.20 0.42
N GLU A 97 14.80 3.34 1.32
CA GLU A 97 14.87 1.88 1.11
C GLU A 97 13.59 1.16 1.58
N ILE A 98 12.79 1.81 2.44
CA ILE A 98 11.52 1.23 2.93
C ILE A 98 10.52 1.17 1.78
N PRO A 99 9.91 0.01 1.52
CA PRO A 99 8.98 -0.18 0.41
C PRO A 99 7.86 0.83 0.38
N CYS A 100 7.55 1.30 -0.84
CA CYS A 100 6.42 2.19 -1.12
C CYS A 100 5.31 1.44 -1.83
N VAL A 101 4.09 1.56 -1.31
CA VAL A 101 2.88 1.06 -1.94
C VAL A 101 2.16 2.22 -2.60
N GLY A 102 1.93 2.14 -3.90
CA GLY A 102 1.07 3.08 -4.62
C GLY A 102 -0.38 2.59 -4.65
N PHE A 103 -1.33 3.39 -4.20
CA PHE A 103 -2.75 3.04 -4.28
C PHE A 103 -3.33 3.47 -5.63
N ALA A 104 -3.78 2.50 -6.42
CA ALA A 104 -4.46 2.71 -7.70
C ALA A 104 -5.99 2.71 -7.49
N ALA A 105 -6.63 3.84 -7.75
CA ALA A 105 -8.09 3.95 -7.72
C ALA A 105 -8.72 3.35 -8.99
N THR A 106 -7.99 3.33 -10.10
CA THR A 106 -8.40 2.73 -11.37
C THR A 106 -7.29 1.84 -11.91
N LEU A 107 -7.64 0.92 -12.81
CA LEU A 107 -6.65 0.08 -13.50
C LEU A 107 -5.67 0.89 -14.36
N ASP A 108 -6.06 2.07 -14.82
CA ASP A 108 -5.20 2.94 -15.64
C ASP A 108 -4.09 3.61 -14.82
N GLU A 109 -4.20 3.64 -13.49
CA GLU A 109 -3.17 4.16 -12.59
C GLU A 109 -2.08 3.13 -12.25
N VAL A 110 -2.29 1.85 -12.55
CA VAL A 110 -1.36 0.76 -12.21
C VAL A 110 0.02 0.95 -12.88
N GLU A 111 0.05 1.09 -14.18
CA GLU A 111 1.29 1.26 -14.95
C GLU A 111 2.03 2.55 -14.60
N PRO A 112 1.38 3.74 -14.48
CA PRO A 112 2.05 4.95 -14.05
C PRO A 112 2.63 4.89 -12.63
N LEU A 113 2.00 4.18 -11.68
CA LEU A 113 2.53 4.00 -10.33
C LEU A 113 3.76 3.08 -10.32
N ASP A 114 3.73 2.00 -11.10
CA ASP A 114 4.88 1.13 -11.30
C ASP A 114 6.05 1.91 -11.93
N ALA A 115 5.80 2.67 -12.98
CA ALA A 115 6.80 3.54 -13.62
C ALA A 115 7.35 4.62 -12.68
N ALA A 116 6.58 5.08 -11.69
CA ALA A 116 7.03 5.98 -10.64
C ALA A 116 7.93 5.30 -9.59
N GLY A 117 8.05 3.97 -9.61
CA GLY A 117 8.90 3.20 -8.73
C GLY A 117 8.22 2.65 -7.48
N ALA A 118 6.89 2.50 -7.50
CA ALA A 118 6.20 1.79 -6.42
C ALA A 118 6.65 0.33 -6.36
N ASP A 119 7.02 -0.15 -5.18
CA ASP A 119 7.38 -1.56 -4.96
C ASP A 119 6.17 -2.48 -5.03
N PHE A 120 4.99 -1.96 -4.66
CA PHE A 120 3.71 -2.67 -4.70
C PHE A 120 2.60 -1.73 -5.14
N ILE A 121 1.59 -2.29 -5.81
CA ILE A 121 0.37 -1.57 -6.18
C ILE A 121 -0.79 -2.11 -5.35
N ALA A 122 -1.39 -1.25 -4.53
CA ALA A 122 -2.63 -1.55 -3.84
C ALA A 122 -3.83 -1.19 -4.72
N MET A 123 -4.84 -2.06 -4.72
CA MET A 123 -6.07 -1.86 -5.47
C MET A 123 -7.26 -2.18 -4.57
N GLY A 124 -8.30 -1.36 -4.64
CA GLY A 124 -9.53 -1.51 -3.88
C GLY A 124 -10.75 -1.71 -4.79
N ASP A 125 -11.61 -0.72 -4.84
CA ASP A 125 -12.89 -0.77 -5.56
C ASP A 125 -12.76 -1.04 -7.06
N CYS A 126 -11.63 -0.66 -7.67
CA CYS A 126 -11.36 -1.00 -9.08
C CYS A 126 -11.26 -2.51 -9.35
N VAL A 127 -11.02 -3.31 -8.29
CA VAL A 127 -11.04 -4.78 -8.36
C VAL A 127 -12.40 -5.32 -7.90
N PHE A 128 -12.84 -4.94 -6.71
CA PHE A 128 -14.04 -5.52 -6.10
C PHE A 128 -15.34 -4.98 -6.69
N GLY A 129 -15.35 -3.73 -7.19
CA GLY A 129 -16.46 -3.11 -7.90
C GLY A 129 -16.49 -3.36 -9.41
N ALA A 130 -15.53 -4.10 -9.95
CA ALA A 130 -15.43 -4.33 -11.38
C ALA A 130 -16.59 -5.18 -11.93
N GLY A 131 -17.31 -4.65 -12.90
CA GLY A 131 -18.47 -5.34 -13.51
C GLY A 131 -18.14 -6.66 -14.21
N HIS A 132 -16.86 -6.90 -14.55
CA HIS A 132 -16.34 -8.12 -15.16
C HIS A 132 -15.69 -9.08 -14.17
N GLY A 133 -15.76 -8.76 -12.87
CA GLY A 133 -15.30 -9.60 -11.77
C GLY A 133 -13.85 -9.37 -11.33
N ALA A 134 -13.59 -9.59 -10.04
CA ALA A 134 -12.29 -9.32 -9.41
C ALA A 134 -11.13 -10.09 -10.06
N ALA A 135 -11.34 -11.35 -10.43
CA ALA A 135 -10.28 -12.16 -11.06
C ALA A 135 -9.82 -11.57 -12.41
N ALA A 136 -10.75 -11.06 -13.22
CA ALA A 136 -10.42 -10.42 -14.48
C ALA A 136 -9.69 -9.07 -14.28
N ALA A 137 -10.11 -8.28 -13.28
CA ALA A 137 -9.45 -7.02 -12.94
C ALA A 137 -8.01 -7.25 -12.44
N VAL A 138 -7.77 -8.25 -11.59
CA VAL A 138 -6.42 -8.63 -11.15
C VAL A 138 -5.56 -9.13 -12.31
N ALA A 139 -6.12 -9.94 -13.23
CA ALA A 139 -5.40 -10.40 -14.40
C ALA A 139 -5.04 -9.25 -15.35
N ASP A 140 -5.89 -8.23 -15.46
CA ASP A 140 -5.60 -7.03 -16.26
C ASP A 140 -4.46 -6.21 -15.63
N ALA A 141 -4.52 -5.97 -14.34
CA ALA A 141 -3.43 -5.28 -13.61
C ALA A 141 -2.10 -6.02 -13.78
N ALA A 142 -2.09 -7.35 -13.62
CA ALA A 142 -0.88 -8.15 -13.80
C ALA A 142 -0.30 -8.06 -15.23
N ARG A 143 -1.16 -8.00 -16.26
CA ARG A 143 -0.69 -7.80 -17.64
C ARG A 143 -0.04 -6.43 -17.84
N ARG A 144 -0.58 -5.38 -17.24
CA ARG A 144 -0.04 -4.01 -17.32
C ARG A 144 1.36 -3.93 -16.71
N LEU A 145 1.56 -4.54 -15.55
CA LEU A 145 2.87 -4.63 -14.89
C LEU A 145 3.88 -5.45 -15.72
N ALA A 146 3.48 -6.58 -16.30
CA ALA A 146 4.35 -7.41 -17.12
C ALA A 146 4.79 -6.73 -18.43
N ILE A 147 3.98 -5.84 -19.01
CA ILE A 147 4.33 -5.04 -20.18
C ILE A 147 5.39 -4.01 -19.83
N ALA A 148 5.28 -3.37 -18.66
CA ALA A 148 6.25 -2.39 -18.18
C ALA A 148 7.65 -3.01 -18.02
N GLU A 149 7.78 -4.21 -17.43
CA GLU A 149 9.04 -4.94 -17.30
C GLU A 149 9.71 -5.29 -18.66
N THR A 150 8.92 -5.44 -19.71
CA THR A 150 9.42 -5.84 -21.04
C THR A 150 9.97 -4.65 -21.85
N VAL A 151 9.57 -3.42 -21.50
CA VAL A 151 9.92 -2.18 -22.23
C VAL A 151 11.09 -1.42 -21.55
N ALA A 152 11.44 -1.76 -20.31
CA ALA A 152 12.56 -1.19 -19.56
C ALA A 152 13.85 -1.95 -19.84
#